data_06ae7023f0e743e245095560499603ca
#
_entry.id   06ae7023f0e743e245095560499603ca
#
_cell.length_a   1.000
_cell.length_b   1.000
_cell.length_c   1.000
_cell.angle_alpha   90.00
_cell.angle_beta   90.00
_cell.angle_gamma   90.00
#
_symmetry.space_group_name_H-M   'P 1'
#
loop_
_entity.id
_entity.type
_entity.pdbx_description
1 polymer ?
#
loop_
_entity_poly.entity_id
_entity_poly.type
_entity_poly.pdbx_seq_one_letter_code
_entity_poly.pdbx_strand_id
1 'polypeptide(L)'
;RESIKREGGHRSNVIERIMVGVSSNASDTGQLLRKASRIAGQLNAEWFAVHIETPSESVKNIGTRDFVALLDNINVASDLGAETVWLKSDDVVKALIDFAHDKGVSKVIVGRTHQPRWRRWLKGDVVARLVADATDLDVEIVATEEREDSR
;
A
#
# COMPACT_ATOMS: atom_id res chain seq x y z
N ARG A 1 19.03 1.08 13.09
CA ARG A 1 19.03 1.64 13.51
C ARG A 1 19.69 1.81 13.97
N GLU A 2 20.32 2.44 13.77
CA GLU A 2 20.77 2.85 14.46
C GLU A 2 20.78 3.40 15.08
N SER A 3 20.93 3.81 15.45
CA SER A 3 20.83 4.47 16.26
C SER A 3 21.07 5.02 16.81
N ILE A 4 21.39 5.29 17.01
CA ILE A 4 21.44 5.88 17.68
C ILE A 4 22.02 6.38 18.05
N LYS A 5 22.54 6.66 18.16
CA LYS A 5 22.79 7.23 18.66
C LYS A 5 23.15 7.91 19.10
N ARG A 6 23.82 8.39 19.41
CA ARG A 6 23.94 9.08 19.94
C ARG A 6 23.84 9.70 20.60
N GLU A 7 24.00 9.76 20.93
CA GLU A 7 23.79 10.28 21.54
C GLU A 7 23.60 10.75 21.84
N GLY A 8 23.68 10.97 21.81
CA GLY A 8 23.26 11.26 22.00
C GLY A 8 23.09 11.46 21.42
N GLY A 9 23.34 11.59 21.03
CA GLY A 9 22.98 11.59 20.52
C GLY A 9 22.96 11.33 19.57
N HIS A 10 22.87 11.03 19.37
CA HIS A 10 22.66 10.63 18.63
C HIS A 10 21.94 10.46 18.37
N ARG A 11 21.82 10.62 18.47
CA ARG A 11 20.92 10.39 18.08
C ARG A 11 20.65 9.67 17.09
N SER A 12 19.96 9.04 16.93
CA SER A 12 19.98 8.31 15.81
C SER A 12 19.06 8.86 14.81
N ASN A 13 19.37 8.86 13.59
CA ASN A 13 18.52 9.34 12.59
C ASN A 13 17.93 8.21 11.89
N VAL A 14 16.88 7.67 12.42
CA VAL A 14 16.17 6.57 11.81
C VAL A 14 15.24 7.14 10.77
N ILE A 15 15.36 6.70 9.53
CA ILE A 15 14.47 7.14 8.48
C ILE A 15 13.24 6.28 8.53
N GLU A 16 12.08 6.91 8.66
CA GLU A 16 10.83 6.18 8.61
C GLU A 16 10.60 5.66 7.21
N ARG A 17 10.03 4.48 7.12
CA ARG A 17 9.65 3.88 5.84
C ARG A 17 8.23 3.42 5.92
N ILE A 18 7.43 3.80 4.94
CA ILE A 18 6.04 3.40 4.88
C ILE A 18 5.77 2.77 3.53
N MET A 19 4.71 1.97 3.44
CA MET A 19 4.32 1.39 2.18
C MET A 19 2.84 1.50 1.97
N VAL A 20 2.42 1.53 0.72
CA VAL A 20 1.03 1.60 0.33
C VAL A 20 0.73 0.44 -0.56
N GLY A 21 -0.35 -0.28 -0.29
CA GLY A 21 -0.79 -1.35 -1.19
C GLY A 21 -1.61 -0.78 -2.33
N VAL A 22 -1.24 -1.12 -3.55
CA VAL A 22 -1.91 -0.63 -4.75
C VAL A 22 -2.68 -1.76 -5.38
N SER A 23 -3.99 -1.58 -5.51
CA SER A 23 -4.85 -2.61 -6.06
C SER A 23 -5.04 -2.43 -7.55
N SER A 24 -5.28 -3.55 -8.25
CA SER A 24 -5.61 -3.46 -9.67
C SER A 24 -7.01 -2.93 -9.88
N ASN A 25 -7.89 -3.02 -8.87
CA ASN A 25 -9.23 -2.49 -8.99
C ASN A 25 -9.20 -1.12 -8.37
N ALA A 26 -8.88 -0.12 -9.15
CA ALA A 26 -8.29 1.05 -8.60
C ALA A 26 -8.99 2.32 -8.85
N SER A 27 -10.28 2.36 -8.83
CA SER A 27 -10.97 3.60 -9.14
C SER A 27 -10.60 4.73 -8.20
N ASP A 28 -10.23 4.42 -6.98
CA ASP A 28 -9.88 5.47 -6.02
C ASP A 28 -8.42 5.42 -5.58
N THR A 29 -7.60 4.67 -6.30
CA THR A 29 -6.21 4.53 -5.92
C THR A 29 -5.44 5.83 -6.01
N GLY A 30 -5.78 6.69 -6.98
CA GLY A 30 -5.10 7.98 -7.07
C GLY A 30 -5.26 8.79 -5.81
N GLN A 31 -6.45 8.76 -5.21
CA GLN A 31 -6.68 9.48 -3.98
C GLN A 31 -5.89 8.86 -2.84
N LEU A 32 -5.83 7.54 -2.80
CA LEU A 32 -5.02 6.84 -1.80
C LEU A 32 -3.55 7.24 -1.91
N LEU A 33 -3.03 7.28 -3.13
CA LEU A 33 -1.63 7.62 -3.33
C LEU A 33 -1.33 9.06 -2.93
N ARG A 34 -2.25 9.97 -3.20
CA ARG A 34 -2.04 11.36 -2.79
C ARG A 34 -2.05 11.51 -1.28
N LYS A 35 -2.95 10.77 -0.61
CA LYS A 35 -2.97 10.81 0.85
C LYS A 35 -1.70 10.20 1.43
N ALA A 36 -1.24 9.09 0.84
CA ALA A 36 -0.01 8.46 1.30
C ALA A 36 1.19 9.37 1.12
N SER A 37 1.22 10.10 0.00
CA SER A 37 2.30 11.04 -0.25
C SER A 37 2.33 12.13 0.84
N ARG A 38 1.14 12.60 1.25
CA ARG A 38 1.09 13.61 2.32
C ARG A 38 1.55 13.04 3.64
N ILE A 39 1.15 11.80 3.94
CA ILE A 39 1.58 11.18 5.18
C ILE A 39 3.09 11.00 5.18
N ALA A 40 3.65 10.53 4.06
CA ALA A 40 5.08 10.36 3.96
C ALA A 40 5.81 11.69 4.13
N GLY A 41 5.26 12.75 3.54
CA GLY A 41 5.86 14.08 3.68
C GLY A 41 5.84 14.57 5.10
N GLN A 42 4.74 14.36 5.81
CA GLN A 42 4.62 14.79 7.19
C GLN A 42 5.57 14.05 8.10
N LEU A 43 5.83 12.78 7.80
CA LEU A 43 6.74 11.99 8.61
C LEU A 43 8.18 12.06 8.12
N ASN A 44 8.39 12.75 7.02
CA ASN A 44 9.70 12.80 6.40
C ASN A 44 10.18 11.38 6.10
N ALA A 45 9.30 10.57 5.55
CA ALA A 45 9.52 9.15 5.37
C ALA A 45 9.81 8.81 3.91
N GLU A 46 10.59 7.76 3.71
CA GLU A 46 10.67 7.11 2.40
C GLU A 46 9.43 6.25 2.26
N TRP A 47 8.93 6.10 1.04
CA TRP A 47 7.74 5.30 0.87
C TRP A 47 7.73 4.49 -0.42
N PHE A 48 7.00 3.38 -0.35
CA PHE A 48 6.92 2.42 -1.43
C PHE A 48 5.48 2.26 -1.84
N ALA A 49 5.23 2.15 -3.13
CA ALA A 49 3.92 1.77 -3.63
C ALA A 49 4.06 0.35 -4.15
N VAL A 50 3.39 -0.59 -3.52
CA VAL A 50 3.58 -2.01 -3.76
C VAL A 50 2.32 -2.62 -4.34
N HIS A 51 2.46 -3.26 -5.50
CA HIS A 51 1.37 -3.99 -6.11
C HIS A 51 1.70 -5.47 -6.06
N ILE A 52 0.74 -6.28 -5.61
CA ILE A 52 0.90 -7.73 -5.57
C ILE A 52 0.04 -8.32 -6.67
N GLU A 53 0.65 -8.94 -7.63
CA GLU A 53 -0.05 -9.60 -8.72
C GLU A 53 -0.37 -11.01 -8.28
N THR A 54 -1.67 -11.32 -8.14
CA THR A 54 -2.10 -12.68 -7.81
C THR A 54 -2.41 -13.43 -9.10
N PRO A 55 -2.52 -14.75 -9.05
CA PRO A 55 -2.85 -15.50 -10.28
C PRO A 55 -4.17 -15.07 -10.90
N SER A 56 -5.17 -14.75 -10.09
CA SER A 56 -6.47 -14.36 -10.63
C SER A 56 -6.45 -12.95 -11.20
N GLU A 57 -5.48 -12.15 -10.85
CA GLU A 57 -5.35 -10.80 -11.34
C GLU A 57 -4.05 -10.59 -12.06
N SER A 58 -3.56 -11.64 -12.67
CA SER A 58 -2.33 -11.54 -13.45
C SER A 58 -2.59 -10.68 -14.67
N VAL A 59 -1.51 -10.24 -15.29
CA VAL A 59 -1.61 -9.42 -16.49
C VAL A 59 -2.48 -10.08 -17.53
N LYS A 60 -2.49 -11.41 -17.59
CA LYS A 60 -3.31 -12.12 -18.55
C LYS A 60 -4.77 -12.11 -18.19
N ASN A 61 -5.11 -11.97 -16.95
CA ASN A 61 -6.47 -12.13 -16.47
C ASN A 61 -7.22 -10.86 -16.13
N ILE A 62 -6.53 -9.78 -15.86
CA ILE A 62 -7.25 -8.53 -15.59
C ILE A 62 -7.64 -7.91 -16.92
N GLY A 63 -8.68 -7.17 -16.96
CA GLY A 63 -9.11 -6.52 -18.17
C GLY A 63 -8.16 -5.42 -18.58
N THR A 64 -8.20 -5.05 -19.84
CA THR A 64 -7.33 -3.99 -20.35
C THR A 64 -7.51 -2.69 -19.59
N ARG A 65 -8.75 -2.35 -19.27
CA ARG A 65 -9.02 -1.11 -18.55
C ARG A 65 -8.34 -1.11 -17.19
N ASP A 66 -8.44 -2.22 -16.48
CA ASP A 66 -7.84 -2.30 -15.15
C ASP A 66 -6.32 -2.30 -15.23
N PHE A 67 -5.78 -2.92 -16.26
CA PHE A 67 -4.34 -2.93 -16.42
C PHE A 67 -3.81 -1.53 -16.71
N VAL A 68 -4.48 -0.77 -17.59
CA VAL A 68 -4.07 0.58 -17.90
C VAL A 68 -4.18 1.46 -16.66
N ALA A 69 -5.27 1.30 -15.90
CA ALA A 69 -5.47 2.08 -14.69
C ALA A 69 -4.38 1.77 -13.68
N LEU A 70 -3.99 0.50 -13.57
CA LEU A 70 -2.94 0.11 -12.65
C LEU A 70 -1.61 0.76 -13.04
N LEU A 71 -1.27 0.73 -14.33
CA LEU A 71 -0.03 1.35 -14.79
C LEU A 71 -0.05 2.86 -14.56
N ASP A 72 -1.19 3.50 -14.80
CA ASP A 72 -1.31 4.92 -14.56
C ASP A 72 -1.10 5.24 -13.09
N ASN A 73 -1.64 4.41 -12.21
CA ASN A 73 -1.49 4.66 -10.78
C ASN A 73 -0.06 4.42 -10.32
N ILE A 74 0.62 3.47 -10.92
CA ILE A 74 2.02 3.26 -10.60
C ILE A 74 2.84 4.47 -11.04
N ASN A 75 2.52 5.04 -12.19
CA ASN A 75 3.20 6.24 -12.64
C ASN A 75 2.91 7.43 -11.72
N VAL A 76 1.68 7.56 -11.25
CA VAL A 76 1.34 8.62 -10.29
C VAL A 76 2.17 8.45 -9.01
N ALA A 77 2.29 7.22 -8.52
CA ALA A 77 3.06 6.98 -7.31
C ALA A 77 4.52 7.38 -7.50
N SER A 78 5.08 7.01 -8.66
CA SER A 78 6.46 7.37 -8.95
C SER A 78 6.62 8.87 -9.02
N ASP A 79 5.68 9.57 -9.65
CA ASP A 79 5.75 11.02 -9.76
C ASP A 79 5.63 11.70 -8.41
N LEU A 80 4.94 11.06 -7.47
CA LEU A 80 4.80 11.59 -6.13
C LEU A 80 5.99 11.25 -5.23
N GLY A 81 6.96 10.52 -5.75
CA GLY A 81 8.17 10.25 -4.99
C GLY A 81 8.27 8.86 -4.38
N ALA A 82 7.34 7.96 -4.68
CA ALA A 82 7.41 6.62 -4.15
C ALA A 82 8.34 5.75 -4.97
N GLU A 83 8.92 4.76 -4.33
CA GLU A 83 9.58 3.69 -5.06
C GLU A 83 8.49 2.67 -5.37
N THR A 84 8.34 2.28 -6.62
CA THR A 84 7.26 1.38 -7.02
C THR A 84 7.78 -0.05 -7.09
N VAL A 85 6.97 -0.98 -6.60
CA VAL A 85 7.35 -2.38 -6.48
C VAL A 85 6.21 -3.24 -7.00
N TRP A 86 6.54 -4.25 -7.80
CA TRP A 86 5.55 -5.16 -8.37
C TRP A 86 6.00 -6.56 -8.00
N LEU A 87 5.22 -7.25 -7.19
CA LEU A 87 5.55 -8.60 -6.74
C LEU A 87 4.46 -9.56 -7.18
N LYS A 88 4.80 -10.82 -7.30
CA LYS A 88 3.82 -11.86 -7.62
C LYS A 88 3.68 -12.77 -6.43
N SER A 89 2.45 -13.08 -6.07
CA SER A 89 2.19 -13.99 -4.95
C SER A 89 0.73 -14.41 -5.00
N ASP A 90 0.43 -15.58 -4.47
CA ASP A 90 -0.94 -15.99 -4.32
C ASP A 90 -1.51 -15.57 -2.96
N ASP A 91 -0.72 -14.93 -2.14
CA ASP A 91 -1.18 -14.48 -0.82
C ASP A 91 -0.75 -13.03 -0.63
N VAL A 92 -1.67 -12.11 -0.89
CA VAL A 92 -1.38 -10.68 -0.86
C VAL A 92 -0.89 -10.24 0.51
N VAL A 93 -1.55 -10.69 1.57
CA VAL A 93 -1.22 -10.23 2.91
C VAL A 93 0.18 -10.69 3.30
N LYS A 94 0.48 -11.96 3.03
CA LYS A 94 1.79 -12.47 3.37
C LYS A 94 2.86 -11.73 2.60
N ALA A 95 2.62 -11.47 1.31
CA ALA A 95 3.61 -10.78 0.48
C ALA A 95 3.85 -9.36 1.00
N LEU A 96 2.80 -8.67 1.41
CA LEU A 96 2.97 -7.31 1.93
C LEU A 96 3.75 -7.32 3.24
N ILE A 97 3.44 -8.26 4.12
CA ILE A 97 4.13 -8.33 5.42
C ILE A 97 5.60 -8.70 5.21
N ASP A 98 5.88 -9.66 4.33
CA ASP A 98 7.25 -10.06 4.06
C ASP A 98 8.05 -8.90 3.46
N PHE A 99 7.43 -8.15 2.55
CA PHE A 99 8.10 -6.99 1.96
C PHE A 99 8.39 -5.95 3.05
N ALA A 100 7.41 -5.71 3.92
CA ALA A 100 7.59 -4.72 4.98
C ALA A 100 8.75 -5.09 5.89
N HIS A 101 8.84 -6.37 6.25
CA HIS A 101 9.93 -6.80 7.11
C HIS A 101 11.28 -6.70 6.39
N ASP A 102 11.29 -7.08 5.13
CA ASP A 102 12.53 -7.05 4.37
C ASP A 102 13.06 -5.64 4.19
N LYS A 103 12.19 -4.68 4.04
CA LYS A 103 12.60 -3.30 3.78
C LYS A 103 12.59 -2.41 5.00
N GLY A 104 12.29 -2.96 6.16
CA GLY A 104 12.26 -2.14 7.37
C GLY A 104 11.11 -1.13 7.39
N VAL A 105 9.98 -1.50 6.80
CA VAL A 105 8.81 -0.65 6.78
C VAL A 105 8.11 -0.74 8.12
N SER A 106 7.70 0.38 8.67
CA SER A 106 7.03 0.40 9.96
C SER A 106 5.53 0.67 9.86
N LYS A 107 5.07 1.17 8.74
CA LYS A 107 3.64 1.48 8.58
C LYS A 107 3.17 1.06 7.20
N VAL A 108 2.03 0.40 7.15
CA VAL A 108 1.39 -0.01 5.92
C VAL A 108 0.11 0.79 5.78
N ILE A 109 -0.09 1.43 4.63
CA ILE A 109 -1.28 2.22 4.36
C ILE A 109 -2.09 1.49 3.32
N VAL A 110 -3.36 1.29 3.61
CA VAL A 110 -4.27 0.65 2.67
C VAL A 110 -5.55 1.45 2.57
N GLY A 111 -6.20 1.37 1.44
CA GLY A 111 -7.48 2.02 1.24
C GLY A 111 -8.59 1.16 1.78
N ARG A 112 -9.67 1.80 2.22
CA ARG A 112 -10.83 1.08 2.64
C ARG A 112 -11.46 0.47 1.40
N THR A 113 -11.80 -0.81 1.48
CA THR A 113 -12.35 -1.47 0.33
C THR A 113 -13.83 -1.19 0.19
N HIS A 114 -14.28 -1.03 -1.05
CA HIS A 114 -15.69 -0.86 -1.34
C HIS A 114 -16.19 -1.99 -2.20
N GLN A 115 -15.49 -3.09 -2.23
CA GLN A 115 -15.93 -4.22 -3.01
C GLN A 115 -17.24 -4.76 -2.46
N PRO A 116 -18.07 -5.34 -3.31
CA PRO A 116 -19.31 -5.94 -2.85
C PRO A 116 -19.02 -7.00 -1.81
N ARG A 117 -19.97 -7.18 -0.86
CA ARG A 117 -19.78 -8.14 0.16
C ARG A 117 -19.48 -9.50 -0.33
N TRP A 118 -20.15 -9.96 -1.38
CA TRP A 118 -19.93 -11.30 -1.87
C TRP A 118 -18.50 -11.49 -2.34
N ARG A 119 -17.93 -10.45 -2.92
CA ARG A 119 -16.56 -10.55 -3.40
C ARG A 119 -15.57 -10.64 -2.25
N ARG A 120 -15.80 -9.84 -1.21
CA ARG A 120 -14.93 -9.90 -0.05
C ARG A 120 -15.03 -11.26 0.62
N TRP A 121 -16.25 -11.81 0.63
CA TRP A 121 -16.47 -13.08 1.26
C TRP A 121 -15.71 -14.19 0.55
N LEU A 122 -15.68 -14.15 -0.78
CA LEU A 122 -14.99 -15.17 -1.53
C LEU A 122 -13.48 -15.07 -1.43
N LYS A 123 -12.94 -13.86 -1.40
CA LYS A 123 -11.51 -13.69 -1.38
C LYS A 123 -10.95 -13.41 -0.02
N GLY A 124 -11.78 -13.26 0.95
CA GLY A 124 -11.35 -12.82 2.26
C GLY A 124 -11.17 -11.33 2.26
N ASP A 125 -11.06 -10.78 3.42
CA ASP A 125 -10.89 -9.35 3.59
C ASP A 125 -9.41 -9.08 3.81
N VAL A 126 -8.75 -8.56 2.81
CA VAL A 126 -7.31 -8.30 2.87
C VAL A 126 -7.00 -7.35 4.02
N VAL A 127 -7.82 -6.31 4.20
CA VAL A 127 -7.56 -5.34 5.27
C VAL A 127 -7.68 -6.02 6.64
N ALA A 128 -8.71 -6.83 6.84
CA ALA A 128 -8.89 -7.50 8.13
C ALA A 128 -7.75 -8.48 8.40
N ARG A 129 -7.33 -9.24 7.39
CA ARG A 129 -6.22 -10.15 7.56
C ARG A 129 -4.93 -9.40 7.84
N LEU A 130 -4.73 -8.28 7.16
CA LEU A 130 -3.53 -7.51 7.36
C LEU A 130 -3.46 -6.99 8.80
N VAL A 131 -4.57 -6.48 9.30
CA VAL A 131 -4.63 -6.00 10.68
C VAL A 131 -4.36 -7.13 11.66
N ALA A 132 -4.93 -8.31 11.39
CA ALA A 132 -4.76 -9.43 12.30
C ALA A 132 -3.36 -10.00 12.29
N ASP A 133 -2.73 -10.06 11.11
CA ASP A 133 -1.46 -10.74 10.96
C ASP A 133 -0.25 -9.84 11.12
N ALA A 134 -0.38 -8.56 10.82
CA ALA A 134 0.76 -7.66 10.88
C ALA A 134 0.89 -7.05 12.27
N THR A 135 1.26 -7.88 13.22
CA THR A 135 1.22 -7.47 14.62
C THR A 135 2.34 -6.52 15.01
N ASP A 136 3.39 -6.44 14.21
CA ASP A 136 4.49 -5.54 14.50
C ASP A 136 4.57 -4.38 13.52
N LEU A 137 3.49 -4.14 12.77
CA LEU A 137 3.44 -3.02 11.83
C LEU A 137 2.22 -2.18 12.17
N ASP A 138 2.36 -0.89 11.99
CA ASP A 138 1.18 -0.02 12.06
C ASP A 138 0.43 -0.15 10.76
N VAL A 139 -0.88 -0.33 10.85
CA VAL A 139 -1.72 -0.40 9.65
C VAL A 139 -2.66 0.79 9.69
N GLU A 140 -2.58 1.61 8.67
CA GLU A 140 -3.46 2.78 8.59
C GLU A 140 -4.43 2.58 7.44
N ILE A 141 -5.72 2.65 7.73
CA ILE A 141 -6.77 2.47 6.75
C ILE A 141 -7.28 3.85 6.38
N VAL A 142 -7.17 4.20 5.11
CA VAL A 142 -7.48 5.53 4.64
C VAL A 142 -8.76 5.50 3.85
N ALA A 143 -9.64 6.44 4.12
CA ALA A 143 -10.88 6.57 3.36
C ALA A 143 -10.56 7.09 1.98
N THR A 144 -10.97 6.35 0.97
CA THR A 144 -10.73 6.74 -0.41
C THR A 144 -12.02 6.84 -1.19
N GLU A 145 -13.19 6.83 -0.49
CA GLU A 145 -14.42 6.85 -1.18
C GLU A 145 -14.63 8.14 -1.86
N GLU A 146 -15.09 8.10 -3.10
CA GLU A 146 -15.33 9.20 -3.75
C GLU A 146 -16.61 9.72 -3.39
N ARG A 147 -16.83 10.91 -3.14
CA ARG A 147 -18.04 11.39 -2.77
C ARG A 147 -18.92 11.30 -3.87
N GLU A 148 -19.94 10.86 -3.68
CA GLU A 148 -20.84 10.69 -4.63
C GLU A 148 -21.54 11.84 -4.88
N ASP A 149 -21.22 12.78 -4.82
CA ASP A 149 -21.91 13.85 -4.98
C ASP A 149 -22.19 14.09 -6.20
N SER A 150 -21.85 13.42 -6.71
CA SER A 150 -22.04 13.57 -7.87
C SER A 150 -23.31 13.32 -8.04
N ARG A 151 -23.91 13.52 -7.80
CA ARG A 151 -25.06 13.25 -8.01
C ARG A 151 -25.59 14.16 -8.04
#